data_1a278fcb8a10ae09b70e6e6c01b87bbf
#
_entry.id   1a278fcb8a10ae09b70e6e6c01b87bbf
#
_cell.length_a   1.000
_cell.length_b   1.000
_cell.length_c   1.000
_cell.angle_alpha   90.00
_cell.angle_beta   90.00
_cell.angle_gamma   90.00
#
_symmetry.space_group_name_H-M   'P 1'
#
loop_
_entity.id
_entity.type
_entity.pdbx_description
1 polymer ?
#
loop_
_entity_poly.entity_id
_entity_poly.type
_entity_poly.pdbx_seq_one_letter_code
_entity_poly.pdbx_strand_id
1 'polypeptide(L)'
;MKRITIVAAALVLAVAAFATLGSAAPGGQLAAVAGPAVKPKKKPVKPKLPPLPPNVKQRKHWEIGVKCDFPPFGFIDVRGNNDGYDVEVARRFAQLAFGNKSKVSLTCVTTPSRIPTLMSGRVDIIVSTLTWTQARADQIDFSIPYYSATGRLLVPNNSTLTLGTLANKTVVTTRGALYATWVRNCFKNTKLLEVDSPALATSAVKDGRADTFMFDDAFLLGVATQDRDLRLTGDKFLEVPWGIGIRKGETATVNWVNAALRYMKKKDEFVKILRANAPARLVGTFLGNVPRPKNTFAYPVGKDVTSICP
;
A
#
# COMPACT_ATOMS: atom_id res chain seq x y z
N MET A 1 26.84 -49.92 3.23
CA MET A 1 27.42 -49.98 4.58
C MET A 1 28.72 -49.20 4.60
N LYS A 2 28.72 -47.99 5.05
CA LYS A 2 29.92 -47.24 5.52
C LYS A 2 29.47 -46.31 6.63
N ARG A 3 29.92 -46.61 7.84
CA ARG A 3 29.68 -45.87 9.07
C ARG A 3 30.60 -44.66 9.09
N ILE A 4 30.08 -43.47 9.34
CA ILE A 4 30.87 -42.25 9.60
C ILE A 4 30.76 -41.98 11.10
N THR A 5 31.93 -42.02 11.74
CA THR A 5 32.16 -41.82 13.16
C THR A 5 32.24 -40.32 13.44
N ILE A 6 31.44 -39.84 14.41
CA ILE A 6 31.50 -38.48 14.91
C ILE A 6 32.54 -38.41 16.03
N VAL A 7 33.55 -37.55 15.85
CA VAL A 7 34.53 -37.23 16.88
C VAL A 7 34.08 -35.93 17.56
N ALA A 8 33.76 -36.03 18.86
CA ALA A 8 33.51 -34.88 19.70
C ALA A 8 34.81 -34.40 20.32
N ALA A 9 35.21 -33.17 20.05
CA ALA A 9 36.33 -32.50 20.71
C ALA A 9 35.81 -31.65 21.87
N ALA A 10 36.16 -32.04 23.09
CA ALA A 10 35.92 -31.28 24.30
C ALA A 10 37.07 -30.27 24.51
N LEU A 11 36.74 -28.98 24.60
CA LEU A 11 37.68 -27.91 24.93
C LEU A 11 37.58 -27.63 26.44
N VAL A 12 38.66 -27.93 27.17
CA VAL A 12 38.82 -27.61 28.60
C VAL A 12 39.38 -26.21 28.72
N LEU A 13 38.65 -25.27 29.35
CA LEU A 13 39.14 -23.93 29.72
C LEU A 13 39.74 -23.97 31.12
N ALA A 14 41.07 -23.79 31.20
CA ALA A 14 41.78 -23.58 32.46
C ALA A 14 41.66 -22.12 32.93
N VAL A 15 41.14 -21.94 34.13
CA VAL A 15 41.10 -20.64 34.82
C VAL A 15 42.39 -20.52 35.63
N ALA A 16 43.26 -19.57 35.25
CA ALA A 16 44.43 -19.20 36.03
C ALA A 16 44.06 -17.98 36.94
N ALA A 17 44.03 -18.19 38.23
CA ALA A 17 43.91 -17.15 39.23
C ALA A 17 45.28 -16.47 39.48
N PHE A 18 45.40 -15.21 39.17
CA PHE A 18 46.54 -14.39 39.67
C PHE A 18 46.06 -13.53 40.87
N ALA A 19 46.59 -13.88 42.03
CA ALA A 19 46.54 -13.03 43.20
C ALA A 19 47.72 -12.05 43.14
N THR A 20 47.44 -10.75 43.12
CA THR A 20 48.48 -9.71 43.40
C THR A 20 48.07 -8.94 44.62
N LEU A 21 49.02 -8.97 45.56
CA LEU A 21 49.03 -8.24 46.83
C LEU A 21 49.02 -6.73 46.63
N GLY A 22 48.43 -6.06 47.57
CA GLY A 22 48.12 -4.66 47.60
C GLY A 22 49.25 -3.67 47.64
N SER A 23 48.93 -2.46 47.30
CA SER A 23 49.58 -1.25 47.76
C SER A 23 48.55 -0.16 47.92
N ALA A 24 48.37 0.31 49.13
CA ALA A 24 47.45 1.41 49.47
C ALA A 24 48.14 2.73 49.11
N ALA A 25 47.41 3.59 48.37
CA ALA A 25 47.75 5.01 48.20
C ALA A 25 46.50 5.87 48.47
N PRO A 26 46.65 7.09 49.01
CA PRO A 26 45.58 7.82 49.69
C PRO A 26 44.67 8.60 48.76
N GLY A 27 43.44 8.64 49.17
CA GLY A 27 42.31 9.51 48.85
C GLY A 27 42.44 10.55 47.72
N GLY A 28 41.83 10.21 46.59
CA GLY A 28 41.34 11.20 45.65
C GLY A 28 39.84 10.99 45.46
N GLN A 29 39.02 11.91 45.95
CA GLN A 29 37.57 11.94 45.67
C GLN A 29 37.38 12.17 44.15
N LEU A 30 37.05 11.12 43.43
CA LEU A 30 36.53 11.23 42.05
C LEU A 30 35.13 11.85 42.17
N ALA A 31 35.01 13.13 41.86
CA ALA A 31 33.71 13.78 41.63
C ALA A 31 32.99 13.03 40.50
N ALA A 32 31.88 12.37 40.81
CA ALA A 32 30.99 11.77 39.84
C ALA A 32 30.46 12.88 38.93
N VAL A 33 30.93 12.94 37.68
CA VAL A 33 30.36 13.80 36.67
C VAL A 33 28.98 13.19 36.33
N ALA A 34 27.93 13.83 36.91
CA ALA A 34 26.55 13.49 36.55
C ALA A 34 26.34 13.80 35.08
N GLY A 35 26.25 12.74 34.25
CA GLY A 35 25.87 12.88 32.86
C GLY A 35 24.50 13.53 32.71
N PRO A 36 24.22 14.23 31.60
CA PRO A 36 22.97 14.95 31.42
C PRO A 36 21.77 14.00 31.60
N ALA A 37 20.87 14.36 32.52
CA ALA A 37 19.67 13.59 32.83
C ALA A 37 18.84 13.39 31.56
N VAL A 38 18.72 12.17 31.09
CA VAL A 38 17.86 11.79 29.95
C VAL A 38 16.41 12.06 30.36
N LYS A 39 15.83 13.13 29.81
CA LYS A 39 14.41 13.46 30.04
C LYS A 39 13.55 12.25 29.65
N PRO A 40 12.64 11.78 30.52
CA PRO A 40 11.80 10.63 30.19
C PRO A 40 10.98 10.94 28.94
N LYS A 41 11.05 10.07 27.91
CA LYS A 41 10.24 10.16 26.69
C LYS A 41 8.77 10.13 27.11
N LYS A 42 8.03 11.22 26.87
CA LYS A 42 6.57 11.28 27.11
C LYS A 42 5.93 10.07 26.43
N LYS A 43 5.15 9.30 27.20
CA LYS A 43 4.36 8.18 26.64
C LYS A 43 3.51 8.73 25.49
N PRO A 44 3.47 8.06 24.33
CA PRO A 44 2.68 8.52 23.19
C PRO A 44 1.21 8.63 23.61
N VAL A 45 0.64 9.82 23.46
CA VAL A 45 -0.78 10.07 23.75
C VAL A 45 -1.61 9.24 22.76
N LYS A 46 -2.45 8.34 23.28
CA LYS A 46 -3.39 7.57 22.46
C LYS A 46 -4.33 8.52 21.71
N PRO A 47 -4.56 8.35 20.42
CA PRO A 47 -5.51 9.18 19.68
C PRO A 47 -6.92 9.00 20.24
N LYS A 48 -7.69 10.08 20.33
CA LYS A 48 -9.13 10.02 20.59
C LYS A 48 -9.82 9.62 19.27
N LEU A 49 -10.10 8.35 19.10
CA LEU A 49 -10.87 7.80 17.97
C LEU A 49 -12.29 7.48 18.43
N PRO A 50 -13.29 7.47 17.53
CA PRO A 50 -14.63 6.97 17.81
C PRO A 50 -14.60 5.52 18.36
N PRO A 51 -15.69 5.03 18.96
CA PRO A 51 -15.79 3.62 19.32
C PRO A 51 -15.53 2.71 18.10
N LEU A 52 -14.85 1.59 18.34
CA LEU A 52 -14.63 0.59 17.30
C LEU A 52 -15.97 0.04 16.79
N PRO A 53 -16.03 -0.37 15.50
CA PRO A 53 -17.18 -1.12 15.00
C PRO A 53 -17.48 -2.35 15.89
N PRO A 54 -18.76 -2.66 16.15
CA PRO A 54 -19.15 -3.68 17.14
C PRO A 54 -18.48 -5.05 16.90
N ASN A 55 -18.50 -5.53 15.65
CA ASN A 55 -17.86 -6.79 15.23
C ASN A 55 -16.35 -6.81 15.47
N VAL A 56 -15.65 -5.73 15.11
CA VAL A 56 -14.20 -5.58 15.30
C VAL A 56 -13.87 -5.48 16.79
N LYS A 57 -14.68 -4.75 17.57
CA LYS A 57 -14.52 -4.63 19.02
C LYS A 57 -14.69 -5.99 19.72
N GLN A 58 -15.73 -6.74 19.37
CA GLN A 58 -16.03 -8.07 19.93
C GLN A 58 -14.90 -9.05 19.63
N ARG A 59 -14.45 -9.11 18.37
CA ARG A 59 -13.40 -10.01 17.91
C ARG A 59 -12.01 -9.60 18.39
N LYS A 60 -11.82 -8.33 18.78
CA LYS A 60 -10.53 -7.69 19.13
C LYS A 60 -9.49 -7.86 18.02
N HIS A 61 -9.92 -7.81 16.78
CA HIS A 61 -9.15 -8.11 15.59
C HIS A 61 -9.81 -7.51 14.34
N TRP A 62 -9.01 -7.06 13.37
CA TRP A 62 -9.46 -6.63 12.06
C TRP A 62 -9.32 -7.74 11.02
N GLU A 63 -10.31 -7.90 10.16
CA GLU A 63 -10.21 -8.67 8.92
C GLU A 63 -10.17 -7.69 7.75
N ILE A 64 -9.03 -7.57 7.06
CA ILE A 64 -8.83 -6.55 6.02
C ILE A 64 -8.40 -7.19 4.71
N GLY A 65 -9.14 -6.88 3.63
CA GLY A 65 -8.71 -7.18 2.26
C GLY A 65 -7.64 -6.19 1.82
N VAL A 66 -6.47 -6.67 1.42
CA VAL A 66 -5.37 -5.85 0.93
C VAL A 66 -4.99 -6.23 -0.49
N LYS A 67 -4.55 -5.26 -1.27
CA LYS A 67 -4.02 -5.50 -2.61
C LYS A 67 -2.80 -6.41 -2.54
N CYS A 68 -2.64 -7.34 -3.50
CA CYS A 68 -1.55 -8.30 -3.47
C CYS A 68 -0.85 -8.53 -4.83
N ASP A 69 -1.20 -7.73 -5.83
CA ASP A 69 -0.65 -7.79 -7.19
C ASP A 69 -0.28 -6.40 -7.75
N PHE A 70 -0.02 -5.43 -6.86
CA PHE A 70 0.21 -4.02 -7.22
C PHE A 70 1.39 -3.42 -6.43
N PRO A 71 2.64 -3.89 -6.64
CA PRO A 71 3.80 -3.29 -6.00
C PRO A 71 3.98 -1.81 -6.43
N PRO A 72 4.42 -0.90 -5.53
CA PRO A 72 4.80 -1.14 -4.13
C PRO A 72 3.65 -0.93 -3.14
N PHE A 73 2.40 -0.83 -3.58
CA PHE A 73 1.25 -0.53 -2.72
C PHE A 73 0.72 -1.76 -1.98
N GLY A 74 0.56 -2.88 -2.68
CA GLY A 74 0.20 -4.15 -2.06
C GLY A 74 0.64 -5.31 -2.94
N PHE A 75 1.43 -6.22 -2.39
CA PHE A 75 1.99 -7.36 -3.09
C PHE A 75 2.32 -8.50 -2.12
N ILE A 76 2.60 -9.67 -2.66
CA ILE A 76 3.13 -10.78 -1.90
C ILE A 76 4.65 -10.76 -2.03
N ASP A 77 5.36 -10.73 -0.90
CA ASP A 77 6.82 -10.75 -0.86
C ASP A 77 7.38 -12.14 -1.20
N VAL A 78 8.68 -12.24 -1.35
CA VAL A 78 9.38 -13.51 -1.68
C VAL A 78 9.21 -14.60 -0.62
N ARG A 79 8.73 -14.26 0.58
CA ARG A 79 8.45 -15.18 1.68
C ARG A 79 6.96 -15.55 1.76
N GLY A 80 6.14 -15.05 0.84
CA GLY A 80 4.69 -15.29 0.81
C GLY A 80 3.86 -14.39 1.71
N ASN A 81 4.43 -13.30 2.26
CA ASN A 81 3.70 -12.38 3.12
C ASN A 81 3.12 -11.21 2.33
N ASN A 82 1.97 -10.70 2.80
CA ASN A 82 1.45 -9.42 2.31
C ASN A 82 2.36 -8.28 2.75
N ASP A 83 2.75 -7.43 1.79
CA ASP A 83 3.62 -6.27 2.02
C ASP A 83 3.21 -5.07 1.14
N GLY A 84 3.69 -3.88 1.48
CA GLY A 84 3.46 -2.64 0.76
C GLY A 84 2.68 -1.57 1.52
N TYR A 85 2.47 -0.44 0.86
CA TYR A 85 1.83 0.75 1.43
C TYR A 85 0.42 0.48 2.00
N ASP A 86 -0.46 -0.17 1.24
CA ASP A 86 -1.82 -0.53 1.66
C ASP A 86 -1.81 -1.46 2.88
N VAL A 87 -0.87 -2.40 2.88
CA VAL A 87 -0.68 -3.36 3.97
C VAL A 87 -0.25 -2.66 5.26
N GLU A 88 0.67 -1.69 5.17
CA GLU A 88 1.07 -0.91 6.35
C GLU A 88 -0.04 0.04 6.83
N VAL A 89 -0.88 0.57 5.95
CA VAL A 89 -2.10 1.30 6.34
C VAL A 89 -3.03 0.39 7.12
N ALA A 90 -3.25 -0.84 6.65
CA ALA A 90 -4.08 -1.84 7.35
C ALA A 90 -3.49 -2.23 8.72
N ARG A 91 -2.19 -2.51 8.79
CA ARG A 91 -1.47 -2.78 10.06
C ARG A 91 -1.54 -1.58 11.02
N ARG A 92 -1.53 -0.36 10.48
CA ARG A 92 -1.67 0.85 11.29
C ARG A 92 -3.06 0.97 11.93
N PHE A 93 -4.11 0.54 11.26
CA PHE A 93 -5.44 0.47 11.88
C PHE A 93 -5.47 -0.48 13.08
N ALA A 94 -4.87 -1.65 12.97
CA ALA A 94 -4.74 -2.57 14.11
C ALA A 94 -3.94 -1.95 15.27
N GLN A 95 -2.85 -1.25 14.97
CA GLN A 95 -2.07 -0.53 15.96
C GLN A 95 -2.86 0.58 16.65
N LEU A 96 -3.68 1.32 15.91
CA LEU A 96 -4.52 2.40 16.46
C LEU A 96 -5.68 1.84 17.31
N ALA A 97 -6.27 0.73 16.88
CA ALA A 97 -7.40 0.09 17.55
C ALA A 97 -6.98 -0.65 18.84
N PHE A 98 -5.91 -1.42 18.76
CA PHE A 98 -5.55 -2.40 19.78
C PHE A 98 -4.15 -2.21 20.39
N GLY A 99 -3.38 -1.23 19.92
CA GLY A 99 -1.98 -1.03 20.35
C GLY A 99 -1.01 -2.08 19.78
N ASN A 100 -1.47 -2.94 18.85
CA ASN A 100 -0.68 -4.03 18.29
C ASN A 100 -0.97 -4.22 16.79
N LYS A 101 0.06 -4.10 15.95
CA LYS A 101 -0.02 -4.26 14.49
C LYS A 101 -0.45 -5.67 14.05
N SER A 102 -0.21 -6.69 14.87
CA SER A 102 -0.56 -8.08 14.56
C SER A 102 -2.04 -8.41 14.80
N LYS A 103 -2.85 -7.45 15.28
CA LYS A 103 -4.29 -7.63 15.47
C LYS A 103 -5.09 -7.39 14.18
N VAL A 104 -4.58 -7.94 13.08
CA VAL A 104 -5.22 -7.93 11.76
C VAL A 104 -4.88 -9.20 11.00
N SER A 105 -5.91 -9.83 10.41
CA SER A 105 -5.75 -10.82 9.33
C SER A 105 -5.83 -10.09 7.99
N LEU A 106 -4.90 -10.41 7.09
CA LEU A 106 -4.81 -9.81 5.77
C LEU A 106 -5.24 -10.82 4.71
N THR A 107 -6.30 -10.51 3.99
CA THR A 107 -6.77 -11.32 2.85
C THR A 107 -6.30 -10.67 1.56
N CYS A 108 -5.56 -11.44 0.75
CA CYS A 108 -5.16 -11.02 -0.60
C CYS A 108 -6.40 -10.80 -1.47
N VAL A 109 -6.51 -9.61 -2.05
CA VAL A 109 -7.54 -9.28 -3.05
C VAL A 109 -6.93 -8.63 -4.28
N THR A 110 -7.50 -8.97 -5.43
CA THR A 110 -7.14 -8.42 -6.74
C THR A 110 -8.18 -7.39 -7.18
N THR A 111 -7.96 -6.74 -8.32
CA THR A 111 -8.91 -5.76 -8.86
C THR A 111 -10.31 -6.35 -9.05
N PRO A 112 -10.51 -7.54 -9.63
CA PRO A 112 -11.86 -8.11 -9.79
C PRO A 112 -12.45 -8.68 -8.50
N SER A 113 -11.65 -9.16 -7.55
CA SER A 113 -12.15 -9.88 -6.37
C SER A 113 -12.44 -8.99 -5.16
N ARG A 114 -11.87 -7.78 -5.07
CA ARG A 114 -11.92 -6.94 -3.85
C ARG A 114 -13.33 -6.58 -3.39
N ILE A 115 -14.21 -6.11 -4.28
CA ILE A 115 -15.59 -5.77 -3.90
C ILE A 115 -16.42 -7.02 -3.58
N PRO A 116 -16.42 -8.10 -4.38
CA PRO A 116 -17.06 -9.36 -3.99
C PRO A 116 -16.60 -9.90 -2.62
N THR A 117 -15.31 -9.83 -2.32
CA THR A 117 -14.77 -10.27 -1.01
C THR A 117 -15.31 -9.41 0.14
N LEU A 118 -15.45 -8.10 -0.05
CA LEU A 118 -16.06 -7.21 0.95
C LEU A 118 -17.55 -7.53 1.14
N MET A 119 -18.29 -7.67 0.04
CA MET A 119 -19.74 -7.90 0.06
C MET A 119 -20.12 -9.25 0.66
N SER A 120 -19.27 -10.28 0.52
CA SER A 120 -19.48 -11.58 1.17
C SER A 120 -19.27 -11.58 2.69
N GLY A 121 -18.82 -10.47 3.28
CA GLY A 121 -18.53 -10.37 4.72
C GLY A 121 -17.22 -11.06 5.15
N ARG A 122 -16.42 -11.58 4.21
CA ARG A 122 -15.14 -12.23 4.51
C ARG A 122 -14.14 -11.27 5.15
N VAL A 123 -14.24 -9.98 4.84
CA VAL A 123 -13.41 -8.90 5.41
C VAL A 123 -14.30 -7.77 5.92
N ASP A 124 -13.79 -7.01 6.88
CA ASP A 124 -14.48 -5.83 7.42
C ASP A 124 -14.40 -4.65 6.46
N ILE A 125 -13.22 -4.44 5.89
CA ILE A 125 -12.90 -3.35 4.98
C ILE A 125 -11.90 -3.83 3.92
N ILE A 126 -11.78 -3.07 2.81
CA ILE A 126 -10.74 -3.29 1.80
C ILE A 126 -9.85 -2.07 1.67
N VAL A 127 -8.52 -2.28 1.83
CA VAL A 127 -7.45 -1.30 1.59
C VAL A 127 -6.67 -1.82 0.39
N SER A 128 -7.09 -1.45 -0.83
CA SER A 128 -6.60 -2.14 -2.02
C SER A 128 -6.62 -1.28 -3.29
N THR A 129 -5.97 -0.12 -3.25
CA THR A 129 -5.89 0.81 -4.40
C THR A 129 -7.26 1.03 -5.05
N LEU A 130 -8.33 1.14 -4.24
CA LEU A 130 -9.71 1.18 -4.72
C LEU A 130 -10.10 2.60 -5.13
N THR A 131 -10.08 2.87 -6.43
CA THR A 131 -10.59 4.12 -6.99
C THR A 131 -12.07 4.28 -6.71
N TRP A 132 -12.44 5.47 -6.23
CA TRP A 132 -13.82 5.86 -6.11
C TRP A 132 -14.47 6.06 -7.50
N THR A 133 -15.64 5.49 -7.70
CA THR A 133 -16.55 5.82 -8.81
C THR A 133 -17.97 5.83 -8.29
N GLN A 134 -18.89 6.58 -8.96
CA GLN A 134 -20.29 6.61 -8.54
C GLN A 134 -20.89 5.21 -8.49
N ALA A 135 -20.69 4.40 -9.54
CA ALA A 135 -21.22 3.04 -9.61
C ALA A 135 -20.74 2.12 -8.47
N ARG A 136 -19.51 2.33 -7.95
CA ARG A 136 -19.03 1.62 -6.77
C ARG A 136 -19.61 2.21 -5.48
N ALA A 137 -19.74 3.54 -5.40
CA ALA A 137 -20.31 4.22 -4.25
C ALA A 137 -21.81 3.89 -4.06
N ASP A 138 -22.51 3.49 -5.11
CA ASP A 138 -23.89 2.99 -5.02
C ASP A 138 -23.95 1.61 -4.33
N GLN A 139 -22.90 0.80 -4.44
CA GLN A 139 -22.84 -0.55 -3.90
C GLN A 139 -22.18 -0.64 -2.51
N ILE A 140 -21.16 0.18 -2.26
CA ILE A 140 -20.38 0.18 -1.02
C ILE A 140 -20.16 1.62 -0.53
N ASP A 141 -19.81 1.77 0.74
CA ASP A 141 -19.35 3.05 1.28
C ASP A 141 -17.83 3.18 1.12
N PHE A 142 -17.38 4.42 1.06
CA PHE A 142 -15.97 4.78 0.97
C PHE A 142 -15.52 5.64 2.16
N SER A 143 -14.30 5.43 2.60
CA SER A 143 -13.62 6.39 3.47
C SER A 143 -13.30 7.70 2.74
N ILE A 144 -12.76 8.70 3.45
CA ILE A 144 -12.04 9.80 2.79
C ILE A 144 -10.84 9.23 2.00
N PRO A 145 -10.36 9.93 0.94
CA PRO A 145 -9.24 9.47 0.14
C PRO A 145 -7.95 9.29 0.97
N TYR A 146 -7.21 8.21 0.71
CA TYR A 146 -5.90 7.95 1.31
C TYR A 146 -4.74 7.96 0.30
N TYR A 147 -5.04 8.13 -0.97
CA TYR A 147 -4.10 8.30 -2.07
C TYR A 147 -4.82 8.94 -3.26
N SER A 148 -4.11 9.69 -4.11
CA SER A 148 -4.65 10.18 -5.38
C SER A 148 -3.74 9.77 -6.52
N ALA A 149 -4.18 8.80 -7.34
CA ALA A 149 -3.49 8.38 -8.54
C ALA A 149 -4.01 9.14 -9.78
N THR A 150 -3.31 8.97 -10.89
CA THR A 150 -3.75 9.40 -12.22
C THR A 150 -3.65 8.24 -13.19
N GLY A 151 -4.48 8.24 -14.25
CA GLY A 151 -4.34 7.30 -15.34
C GLY A 151 -3.14 7.62 -16.22
N ARG A 152 -2.47 6.59 -16.74
CA ARG A 152 -1.41 6.71 -17.74
C ARG A 152 -1.43 5.51 -18.71
N LEU A 153 -0.66 5.66 -19.79
CA LEU A 153 -0.40 4.59 -20.74
C LEU A 153 1.03 4.10 -20.59
N LEU A 154 1.20 2.78 -20.49
CA LEU A 154 2.48 2.08 -20.62
C LEU A 154 2.57 1.51 -22.04
N VAL A 155 3.63 1.82 -22.75
CA VAL A 155 3.85 1.42 -24.14
C VAL A 155 5.27 0.88 -24.34
N PRO A 156 5.53 0.12 -25.42
CA PRO A 156 6.90 -0.20 -25.83
C PRO A 156 7.74 1.06 -25.97
N ASN A 157 9.02 1.02 -25.67
CA ASN A 157 9.91 2.18 -25.62
C ASN A 157 10.01 2.93 -26.95
N ASN A 158 9.90 2.21 -28.08
CA ASN A 158 9.92 2.76 -29.44
C ASN A 158 8.53 3.22 -29.95
N SER A 159 7.45 3.04 -29.19
CA SER A 159 6.10 3.44 -29.59
C SER A 159 5.93 4.96 -29.55
N THR A 160 5.22 5.53 -30.51
CA THR A 160 4.80 6.95 -30.55
C THR A 160 3.35 7.14 -30.08
N LEU A 161 2.72 6.10 -29.57
CA LEU A 161 1.32 6.11 -29.16
C LEU A 161 1.09 7.09 -27.99
N THR A 162 -0.02 7.82 -28.08
CA THR A 162 -0.53 8.74 -27.06
C THR A 162 -2.01 8.46 -26.80
N LEU A 163 -2.61 9.15 -25.83
CA LEU A 163 -4.04 9.04 -25.56
C LEU A 163 -4.90 9.41 -26.79
N GLY A 164 -4.48 10.41 -27.56
CA GLY A 164 -5.20 10.86 -28.77
C GLY A 164 -5.08 9.92 -29.99
N THR A 165 -4.20 8.90 -29.95
CA THR A 165 -3.93 8.01 -31.08
C THR A 165 -4.35 6.57 -30.85
N LEU A 166 -5.34 6.33 -29.98
CA LEU A 166 -5.83 5.02 -29.60
C LEU A 166 -6.74 4.34 -30.67
N ALA A 167 -7.20 5.08 -31.67
CA ALA A 167 -8.04 4.53 -32.73
C ALA A 167 -7.36 3.35 -33.43
N ASN A 168 -8.08 2.25 -33.59
CA ASN A 168 -7.62 0.96 -34.17
C ASN A 168 -6.48 0.27 -33.39
N LYS A 169 -6.22 0.70 -32.16
CA LYS A 169 -5.24 0.11 -31.25
C LYS A 169 -5.90 -0.86 -30.26
N THR A 170 -5.12 -1.77 -29.74
CA THR A 170 -5.53 -2.66 -28.64
C THR A 170 -5.04 -2.08 -27.33
N VAL A 171 -5.97 -1.68 -26.47
CA VAL A 171 -5.70 -1.25 -25.08
C VAL A 171 -5.94 -2.43 -24.17
N VAL A 172 -4.95 -2.80 -23.36
CA VAL A 172 -5.16 -3.76 -22.28
C VAL A 172 -5.36 -3.03 -20.95
N THR A 173 -6.21 -3.57 -20.10
CA THR A 173 -6.36 -3.15 -18.69
C THR A 173 -6.77 -4.35 -17.84
N THR A 174 -6.80 -4.19 -16.52
CA THR A 174 -7.27 -5.26 -15.63
C THR A 174 -8.79 -5.27 -15.54
N ARG A 175 -9.36 -6.46 -15.53
CA ARG A 175 -10.80 -6.68 -15.31
C ARG A 175 -11.25 -5.99 -14.02
N GLY A 176 -12.36 -5.26 -14.07
CA GLY A 176 -12.89 -4.49 -12.94
C GLY A 176 -12.14 -3.20 -12.62
N ALA A 177 -11.14 -2.79 -13.43
CA ALA A 177 -10.58 -1.45 -13.37
C ALA A 177 -11.53 -0.44 -14.03
N LEU A 178 -11.52 0.80 -13.54
CA LEU A 178 -12.36 1.86 -14.13
C LEU A 178 -12.03 2.12 -15.60
N TYR A 179 -10.79 1.87 -16.01
CA TYR A 179 -10.29 2.11 -17.36
C TYR A 179 -11.00 1.25 -18.42
N ALA A 180 -11.44 0.05 -18.07
CA ALA A 180 -12.23 -0.79 -18.97
C ALA A 180 -13.55 -0.09 -19.36
N THR A 181 -14.27 0.47 -18.38
CA THR A 181 -15.49 1.23 -18.63
C THR A 181 -15.19 2.51 -19.39
N TRP A 182 -14.13 3.23 -19.03
CA TRP A 182 -13.74 4.46 -19.71
C TRP A 182 -13.38 4.24 -21.18
N VAL A 183 -12.64 3.17 -21.50
CA VAL A 183 -12.31 2.82 -22.89
C VAL A 183 -13.60 2.49 -23.67
N ARG A 184 -14.52 1.71 -23.10
CA ARG A 184 -15.82 1.41 -23.75
C ARG A 184 -16.65 2.66 -24.01
N ASN A 185 -16.64 3.61 -23.12
CA ASN A 185 -17.44 4.82 -23.22
C ASN A 185 -16.84 5.83 -24.19
N CYS A 186 -15.53 6.05 -24.14
CA CYS A 186 -14.87 7.19 -24.79
C CYS A 186 -14.06 6.84 -26.04
N PHE A 187 -13.64 5.57 -26.21
CA PHE A 187 -12.72 5.19 -27.31
C PHE A 187 -13.36 4.13 -28.21
N LYS A 188 -14.42 4.49 -28.94
CA LYS A 188 -15.27 3.56 -29.68
C LYS A 188 -14.54 2.71 -30.73
N ASN A 189 -13.48 3.24 -31.33
CA ASN A 189 -12.68 2.56 -32.35
C ASN A 189 -11.44 1.84 -31.77
N THR A 190 -11.40 1.60 -30.46
CA THR A 190 -10.30 0.97 -29.75
C THR A 190 -10.69 -0.44 -29.36
N LYS A 191 -9.81 -1.42 -29.58
CA LYS A 191 -10.01 -2.80 -29.09
C LYS A 191 -9.63 -2.85 -27.62
N LEU A 192 -10.50 -3.41 -26.78
CA LEU A 192 -10.26 -3.59 -25.34
C LEU A 192 -9.92 -5.04 -25.02
N LEU A 193 -8.77 -5.27 -24.40
CA LEU A 193 -8.36 -6.54 -23.83
C LEU A 193 -8.42 -6.44 -22.30
N GLU A 194 -9.21 -7.27 -21.66
CA GLU A 194 -9.28 -7.33 -20.19
C GLU A 194 -8.61 -8.61 -19.67
N VAL A 195 -7.68 -8.44 -18.75
CA VAL A 195 -6.95 -9.53 -18.09
C VAL A 195 -7.10 -9.45 -16.57
N ASP A 196 -6.78 -10.53 -15.87
CA ASP A 196 -7.10 -10.64 -14.44
C ASP A 196 -6.05 -10.01 -13.49
N SER A 197 -4.86 -9.68 -14.01
CA SER A 197 -3.82 -9.03 -13.19
C SER A 197 -3.02 -7.98 -13.97
N PRO A 198 -2.41 -7.00 -13.27
CA PRO A 198 -1.52 -6.02 -13.90
C PRO A 198 -0.27 -6.65 -14.53
N ALA A 199 0.22 -7.78 -13.99
CA ALA A 199 1.34 -8.51 -14.56
C ALA A 199 0.98 -9.09 -15.94
N LEU A 200 -0.21 -9.70 -16.08
CA LEU A 200 -0.69 -10.19 -17.38
C LEU A 200 -0.92 -9.06 -18.39
N ALA A 201 -1.35 -7.88 -17.93
CA ALA A 201 -1.48 -6.70 -18.79
C ALA A 201 -0.12 -6.20 -19.29
N THR A 202 0.88 -6.17 -18.41
CA THR A 202 2.26 -5.82 -18.77
C THR A 202 2.82 -6.80 -19.81
N SER A 203 2.65 -8.11 -19.58
CA SER A 203 3.07 -9.15 -20.53
C SER A 203 2.37 -9.00 -21.88
N ALA A 204 1.05 -8.68 -21.91
CA ALA A 204 0.33 -8.49 -23.15
C ALA A 204 0.90 -7.37 -24.03
N VAL A 205 1.44 -6.30 -23.42
CA VAL A 205 2.15 -5.22 -24.16
C VAL A 205 3.51 -5.72 -24.66
N LYS A 206 4.27 -6.42 -23.84
CA LYS A 206 5.59 -6.95 -24.21
C LYS A 206 5.51 -7.99 -25.35
N ASP A 207 4.48 -8.82 -25.31
CA ASP A 207 4.24 -9.88 -26.31
C ASP A 207 3.59 -9.34 -27.59
N GLY A 208 3.30 -8.04 -27.69
CA GLY A 208 2.61 -7.43 -28.84
C GLY A 208 1.13 -7.79 -28.96
N ARG A 209 0.51 -8.40 -27.94
CA ARG A 209 -0.94 -8.69 -27.91
C ARG A 209 -1.80 -7.46 -27.63
N ALA A 210 -1.17 -6.41 -27.07
CA ALA A 210 -1.76 -5.10 -26.89
C ALA A 210 -0.73 -4.00 -27.24
N ASP A 211 -1.23 -2.89 -27.78
CA ASP A 211 -0.39 -1.73 -28.11
C ASP A 211 -0.02 -0.91 -26.86
N THR A 212 -0.88 -0.93 -25.83
CA THR A 212 -0.68 -0.17 -24.59
C THR A 212 -1.43 -0.78 -23.42
N PHE A 213 -0.87 -0.59 -22.21
CA PHE A 213 -1.56 -0.86 -20.95
C PHE A 213 -2.02 0.46 -20.32
N MET A 214 -3.33 0.62 -20.18
CA MET A 214 -3.98 1.78 -19.54
C MET A 214 -4.27 1.44 -18.08
N PHE A 215 -3.60 2.12 -17.13
CA PHE A 215 -3.75 1.84 -15.71
C PHE A 215 -3.31 3.01 -14.83
N ASP A 216 -3.38 2.83 -13.50
CA ASP A 216 -2.90 3.81 -12.52
C ASP A 216 -1.40 4.04 -12.66
N ASP A 217 -0.99 5.31 -12.68
CA ASP A 217 0.41 5.75 -12.77
C ASP A 217 1.29 5.13 -11.69
N ALA A 218 0.72 4.93 -10.50
CA ALA A 218 1.40 4.35 -9.35
C ALA A 218 1.96 2.93 -9.61
N PHE A 219 1.26 2.10 -10.39
CA PHE A 219 1.76 0.80 -10.83
C PHE A 219 2.71 0.92 -12.01
N LEU A 220 2.24 1.67 -13.05
CA LEU A 220 2.96 1.76 -14.32
C LEU A 220 4.35 2.38 -14.18
N LEU A 221 4.53 3.35 -13.27
CA LEU A 221 5.84 3.91 -12.93
C LEU A 221 6.79 2.85 -12.38
N GLY A 222 6.27 1.95 -11.53
CA GLY A 222 7.04 0.82 -11.01
C GLY A 222 7.57 -0.06 -12.13
N VAL A 223 6.71 -0.41 -13.08
CA VAL A 223 7.08 -1.24 -14.26
C VAL A 223 8.09 -0.52 -15.14
N ALA A 224 7.80 0.70 -15.59
CA ALA A 224 8.66 1.45 -16.49
C ALA A 224 10.06 1.77 -15.92
N THR A 225 10.21 1.79 -14.59
CA THR A 225 11.53 1.96 -13.95
C THR A 225 12.33 0.67 -13.83
N GLN A 226 11.71 -0.49 -13.99
CA GLN A 226 12.36 -1.79 -13.90
C GLN A 226 12.60 -2.42 -15.29
N ASP A 227 11.78 -2.09 -16.26
CA ASP A 227 11.82 -2.64 -17.60
C ASP A 227 12.12 -1.53 -18.62
N ARG A 228 13.30 -1.59 -19.24
CA ARG A 228 13.77 -0.59 -20.21
C ARG A 228 13.09 -0.69 -21.59
N ASP A 229 12.43 -1.80 -21.85
CA ASP A 229 11.68 -2.01 -23.10
C ASP A 229 10.32 -1.28 -23.07
N LEU A 230 9.92 -0.80 -21.89
CA LEU A 230 8.65 -0.11 -21.65
C LEU A 230 8.87 1.31 -21.15
N ARG A 231 7.97 2.22 -21.54
CA ARG A 231 7.92 3.60 -21.05
C ARG A 231 6.50 4.07 -20.80
N LEU A 232 6.36 5.11 -20.02
CA LEU A 232 5.09 5.84 -19.90
C LEU A 232 4.99 6.89 -20.99
N THR A 233 3.78 7.13 -21.51
CA THR A 233 3.50 8.31 -22.33
C THR A 233 3.54 9.57 -21.47
N GLY A 234 3.60 10.76 -22.10
CA GLY A 234 3.55 12.05 -21.41
C GLY A 234 2.21 12.35 -20.75
N ASP A 235 1.11 11.79 -21.29
CA ASP A 235 -0.25 12.10 -20.89
C ASP A 235 -0.59 11.58 -19.51
N LYS A 236 -1.10 12.44 -18.65
CA LYS A 236 -1.82 12.10 -17.42
C LYS A 236 -3.29 12.38 -17.65
N PHE A 237 -4.12 11.44 -17.31
CA PHE A 237 -5.57 11.58 -17.46
C PHE A 237 -6.28 11.01 -16.25
N LEU A 238 -7.48 11.48 -16.00
CA LEU A 238 -8.33 11.09 -14.88
C LEU A 238 -7.59 11.16 -13.52
N GLU A 239 -7.99 12.05 -12.65
CA GLU A 239 -7.66 11.94 -11.24
C GLU A 239 -8.52 10.82 -10.64
N VAL A 240 -7.87 9.86 -10.02
CA VAL A 240 -8.50 8.63 -9.53
C VAL A 240 -8.20 8.40 -8.04
N PRO A 241 -8.80 9.20 -7.14
CA PRO A 241 -8.55 9.07 -5.71
C PRO A 241 -8.97 7.70 -5.19
N TRP A 242 -8.11 7.08 -4.38
CA TRP A 242 -8.38 5.80 -3.75
C TRP A 242 -8.96 5.99 -2.36
N GLY A 243 -10.01 5.23 -2.07
CA GLY A 243 -10.63 5.12 -0.77
C GLY A 243 -10.61 3.71 -0.23
N ILE A 244 -10.87 3.58 1.06
CA ILE A 244 -11.07 2.30 1.70
C ILE A 244 -12.53 1.91 1.51
N GLY A 245 -12.76 0.72 0.95
CA GLY A 245 -14.10 0.20 0.76
C GLY A 245 -14.66 -0.39 2.05
N ILE A 246 -15.92 -0.09 2.31
CA ILE A 246 -16.67 -0.47 3.51
C ILE A 246 -18.05 -0.94 3.04
N ARG A 247 -18.66 -1.95 3.66
CA ARG A 247 -20.01 -2.36 3.28
C ARG A 247 -20.99 -1.21 3.46
N LYS A 248 -21.98 -1.15 2.57
CA LYS A 248 -22.99 -0.09 2.56
C LYS A 248 -23.72 -0.01 3.90
N GLY A 249 -23.83 1.21 4.44
CA GLY A 249 -24.57 1.48 5.69
C GLY A 249 -23.77 1.21 6.98
N GLU A 250 -22.54 0.72 6.94
CA GLU A 250 -21.71 0.52 8.13
C GLU A 250 -21.13 1.84 8.67
N THR A 251 -21.99 2.74 9.11
CA THR A 251 -21.64 4.10 9.57
C THR A 251 -20.57 4.10 10.67
N ALA A 252 -20.63 3.16 11.61
CA ALA A 252 -19.62 3.05 12.68
C ALA A 252 -18.22 2.76 12.11
N THR A 253 -18.13 1.89 11.10
CA THR A 253 -16.89 1.56 10.40
C THR A 253 -16.37 2.77 9.61
N VAL A 254 -17.23 3.45 8.86
CA VAL A 254 -16.88 4.67 8.11
C VAL A 254 -16.33 5.75 9.04
N ASN A 255 -17.00 5.99 10.16
CA ASN A 255 -16.62 7.02 11.13
C ASN A 255 -15.26 6.70 11.76
N TRP A 256 -15.03 5.45 12.17
CA TRP A 256 -13.77 5.04 12.77
C TRP A 256 -12.61 5.13 11.76
N VAL A 257 -12.78 4.58 10.57
CA VAL A 257 -11.77 4.60 9.50
C VAL A 257 -11.41 6.04 9.13
N ASN A 258 -12.40 6.91 8.93
CA ASN A 258 -12.17 8.31 8.61
C ASN A 258 -11.44 9.07 9.72
N ALA A 259 -11.76 8.81 10.99
CA ALA A 259 -11.05 9.40 12.12
C ALA A 259 -9.58 8.93 12.18
N ALA A 260 -9.34 7.64 11.94
CA ALA A 260 -8.00 7.07 11.88
C ALA A 260 -7.18 7.68 10.73
N LEU A 261 -7.75 7.80 9.52
CA LEU A 261 -7.08 8.44 8.38
C LEU A 261 -6.77 9.92 8.63
N ARG A 262 -7.71 10.68 9.24
CA ARG A 262 -7.45 12.09 9.63
C ARG A 262 -6.33 12.20 10.66
N TYR A 263 -6.29 11.29 11.63
CA TYR A 263 -5.20 11.23 12.61
C TYR A 263 -3.85 10.95 11.93
N MET A 264 -3.80 9.94 11.06
CA MET A 264 -2.59 9.58 10.30
C MET A 264 -2.12 10.74 9.41
N LYS A 265 -3.05 11.42 8.72
CA LYS A 265 -2.77 12.63 7.94
C LYS A 265 -2.15 13.74 8.79
N LYS A 266 -2.76 14.06 9.95
CA LYS A 266 -2.27 15.09 10.88
C LYS A 266 -0.86 14.80 11.39
N LYS A 267 -0.48 13.52 11.50
CA LYS A 267 0.84 13.07 11.98
C LYS A 267 1.84 12.80 10.87
N ASP A 268 1.48 13.09 9.62
CA ASP A 268 2.27 12.82 8.41
C ASP A 268 2.73 11.35 8.30
N GLU A 269 1.86 10.43 8.77
CA GLU A 269 2.18 9.00 8.82
C GLU A 269 2.18 8.37 7.42
N PHE A 270 1.37 8.87 6.49
CA PHE A 270 1.33 8.39 5.11
C PHE A 270 2.66 8.56 4.39
N VAL A 271 3.36 9.68 4.62
CA VAL A 271 4.71 9.91 4.07
C VAL A 271 5.72 8.92 4.67
N LYS A 272 5.62 8.62 5.96
CA LYS A 272 6.50 7.64 6.62
C LYS A 272 6.28 6.24 6.07
N ILE A 273 5.00 5.84 5.90
CA ILE A 273 4.62 4.56 5.30
C ILE A 273 5.11 4.49 3.85
N LEU A 274 4.89 5.54 3.06
CA LEU A 274 5.36 5.58 1.67
C LEU A 274 6.88 5.39 1.56
N ARG A 275 7.65 6.15 2.36
CA ARG A 275 9.12 6.06 2.36
C ARG A 275 9.66 4.70 2.79
N ALA A 276 8.94 3.99 3.65
CA ALA A 276 9.33 2.67 4.11
C ALA A 276 9.03 1.56 3.09
N ASN A 277 8.05 1.78 2.19
CA ASN A 277 7.53 0.73 1.30
C ASN A 277 7.78 0.98 -0.19
N ALA A 278 7.98 2.23 -0.61
CA ALA A 278 8.24 2.54 -2.01
C ALA A 278 9.76 2.55 -2.31
N PRO A 279 10.18 2.13 -3.52
CA PRO A 279 11.55 2.29 -3.96
C PRO A 279 12.01 3.75 -3.85
N ALA A 280 13.20 3.99 -3.31
CA ALA A 280 13.71 5.35 -3.01
C ALA A 280 13.58 6.32 -4.20
N ARG A 281 13.87 5.84 -5.42
CA ARG A 281 13.77 6.62 -6.68
C ARG A 281 12.35 7.06 -7.03
N LEU A 282 11.30 6.37 -6.52
CA LEU A 282 9.89 6.68 -6.79
C LEU A 282 9.23 7.49 -5.66
N VAL A 283 9.85 7.57 -4.48
CA VAL A 283 9.27 8.28 -3.33
C VAL A 283 8.94 9.73 -3.69
N GLY A 284 9.87 10.44 -4.34
CA GLY A 284 9.65 11.84 -4.76
C GLY A 284 8.40 12.01 -5.62
N THR A 285 8.19 11.11 -6.58
CA THR A 285 7.04 11.12 -7.49
C THR A 285 5.72 10.88 -6.74
N PHE A 286 5.72 9.98 -5.75
CA PHE A 286 4.50 9.63 -5.01
C PHE A 286 4.16 10.58 -3.86
N LEU A 287 5.11 11.45 -3.43
CA LEU A 287 4.89 12.35 -2.27
C LEU A 287 3.71 13.31 -2.44
N GLY A 288 3.42 13.75 -3.65
CA GLY A 288 2.25 14.60 -3.95
C GLY A 288 0.91 13.87 -3.85
N ASN A 289 0.93 12.56 -3.93
CA ASN A 289 -0.23 11.69 -4.06
C ASN A 289 -0.73 11.13 -2.73
N VAL A 290 0.04 11.26 -1.62
CA VAL A 290 -0.37 10.82 -0.28
C VAL A 290 -0.94 11.96 0.55
N PRO A 291 -1.89 11.69 1.48
CA PRO A 291 -2.42 12.73 2.36
C PRO A 291 -1.34 13.30 3.28
N ARG A 292 -1.23 14.62 3.30
CA ARG A 292 -0.33 15.39 4.16
C ARG A 292 -1.11 16.47 4.89
N PRO A 293 -0.61 17.04 6.00
CA PRO A 293 -1.35 18.02 6.79
C PRO A 293 -1.93 19.18 5.96
N LYS A 294 -1.22 19.61 4.90
CA LYS A 294 -1.58 20.77 4.09
C LYS A 294 -2.30 20.47 2.77
N ASN A 295 -2.40 19.18 2.32
CA ASN A 295 -3.12 18.84 1.10
C ASN A 295 -4.50 18.25 1.39
N THR A 296 -5.38 18.29 0.38
CA THR A 296 -6.71 17.69 0.46
C THR A 296 -7.00 16.97 -0.85
N PHE A 297 -7.49 15.75 -0.75
CA PHE A 297 -8.05 15.01 -1.87
C PHE A 297 -9.55 14.90 -1.69
N ALA A 298 -10.30 14.97 -2.79
CA ALA A 298 -11.75 14.82 -2.80
C ALA A 298 -12.16 13.85 -3.90
N TYR A 299 -13.28 13.20 -3.71
CA TYR A 299 -13.91 12.41 -4.77
C TYR A 299 -14.67 13.33 -5.72
N PRO A 300 -14.74 13.00 -7.01
CA PRO A 300 -15.54 13.71 -7.99
C PRO A 300 -17.05 13.35 -7.86
N VAL A 301 -17.62 13.56 -6.67
CA VAL A 301 -19.01 13.22 -6.36
C VAL A 301 -19.97 13.92 -7.34
N GLY A 302 -20.94 13.16 -7.85
CA GLY A 302 -21.88 13.66 -8.85
C GLY A 302 -21.33 13.69 -10.28
N LYS A 303 -20.08 13.24 -10.49
CA LYS A 303 -19.48 13.10 -11.83
C LYS A 303 -19.12 11.64 -12.09
N ASP A 304 -19.64 11.11 -13.19
CA ASP A 304 -19.16 9.81 -13.68
C ASP A 304 -17.89 10.03 -14.47
N VAL A 305 -16.75 9.84 -13.82
CA VAL A 305 -15.42 10.01 -14.45
C VAL A 305 -15.21 9.07 -15.65
N THR A 306 -15.96 7.96 -15.72
CA THR A 306 -15.86 7.03 -16.85
C THR A 306 -16.64 7.49 -18.08
N SER A 307 -17.42 8.56 -17.96
CA SER A 307 -18.16 9.20 -19.06
C SER A 307 -17.52 10.55 -19.49
N ILE A 308 -16.46 10.99 -18.80
CA ILE A 308 -15.71 12.19 -19.19
C ILE A 308 -14.68 11.78 -20.24
N CYS A 309 -14.99 12.10 -21.50
CA CYS A 309 -14.12 11.78 -22.63
C CYS A 309 -13.15 12.93 -22.92
N PRO A 310 -11.89 12.64 -23.34
CA PRO A 310 -10.91 13.65 -23.71
C PRO A 310 -11.23 14.35 -25.03
#